data_cdb7eb96db99d385beb42ca68cdf0835
#
_entry.id   cdb7eb96db99d385beb42ca68cdf0835
#
_cell.length_a   1.000
_cell.length_b   1.000
_cell.length_c   1.000
_cell.angle_alpha   90.00
_cell.angle_beta   90.00
_cell.angle_gamma   90.00
#
_symmetry.space_group_name_H-M   'P 1'
#
loop_
_entity.id
_entity.type
_entity.pdbx_description
1 polymer ?
#
loop_
_entity_poly.entity_id
_entity_poly.type
_entity_poly.pdbx_seq_one_letter_code
_entity_poly.pdbx_strand_id
1 'polypeptide(L)'
;MTFLNPLVLLGLIAAAIPVILHLLNLRKLKTVDFSTLRFIKELQKTSIRKLKTQQIILLILRTLIIICCVLAFSRPTIQRSIPALGSHAKTSIIVILDNSLSMDVSDLGGNRFAKAKGMVKQIAMAMKEGDELAFLPLSAIANQRKRTFSRNPEFLLKEINACVPAHSTATVNDALRASQGLLDASVNIHKEVYLITDMQRSHYASILADSLQLFDAQTGMFIIPMQNGNPATNISIDTIIMMTTMFEKDKSADIQARLTNSGKNDIRGLIISMLFNEQRVAQKSIDIEAGESATVTLSAPPKSTGIIRVRMMIEPDALEHDNVRHASFIIPPPPTVGAIASGNSAEFLRIALSSSVGSYATYAADQAGVVNYDEHDIIIVAGALNRNEASRLDAFIQSGGTALIFPDDRIEPAEQIPALSLLGLAPMSVQSFSERSPGLCSGVDRQHPLFRGVFKGLEMETSLSDSPKIKKALTASGGQSLIQMQGGSFLTEIRRGEGKILYCAVPPS
;
A
#
# COMPACT_ATOMS: atom_id res chain seq x y z
N MET A 1 14.65 -35.69 -28.18
CA MET A 1 14.24 -34.91 -29.35
C MET A 1 12.73 -34.89 -29.35
N THR A 2 12.12 -33.74 -29.29
CA THR A 2 10.68 -33.54 -29.46
C THR A 2 10.45 -32.72 -30.73
N PHE A 3 9.40 -33.02 -31.47
CA PHE A 3 9.04 -32.25 -32.67
C PHE A 3 7.89 -31.29 -32.30
N LEU A 4 8.05 -29.99 -32.63
CA LEU A 4 6.98 -29.00 -32.37
C LEU A 4 5.71 -29.33 -33.19
N ASN A 5 5.88 -29.86 -34.42
CA ASN A 5 4.78 -30.21 -35.32
C ASN A 5 4.86 -31.69 -35.71
N PRO A 6 4.49 -32.64 -34.83
CA PRO A 6 4.64 -34.08 -35.13
C PRO A 6 3.76 -34.55 -36.31
N LEU A 7 2.63 -33.90 -36.59
CA LEU A 7 1.76 -34.22 -37.73
C LEU A 7 2.45 -34.01 -39.09
N VAL A 8 3.43 -33.11 -39.17
CA VAL A 8 4.19 -32.88 -40.42
C VAL A 8 5.07 -34.09 -40.79
N LEU A 9 5.43 -34.95 -39.84
CA LEU A 9 6.17 -36.18 -40.11
C LEU A 9 5.38 -37.19 -41.02
N LEU A 10 4.04 -37.08 -41.05
CA LEU A 10 3.23 -37.83 -42.03
C LEU A 10 3.60 -37.48 -43.48
N GLY A 11 4.15 -36.27 -43.69
CA GLY A 11 4.71 -35.86 -44.97
C GLY A 11 5.87 -36.71 -45.49
N LEU A 12 6.53 -37.52 -44.63
CA LEU A 12 7.56 -38.49 -45.07
C LEU A 12 7.00 -39.54 -46.06
N ILE A 13 5.70 -39.80 -46.05
CA ILE A 13 5.04 -40.67 -47.02
C ILE A 13 5.25 -40.10 -48.44
N ALA A 14 5.32 -38.79 -48.61
CA ALA A 14 5.57 -38.18 -49.90
C ALA A 14 6.98 -38.49 -50.46
N ALA A 15 7.93 -38.89 -49.61
CA ALA A 15 9.25 -39.33 -50.03
C ALA A 15 9.22 -40.65 -50.83
N ALA A 16 8.12 -41.42 -50.74
CA ALA A 16 7.90 -42.61 -51.54
C ALA A 16 7.51 -42.27 -53.01
N ILE A 17 6.99 -41.09 -53.29
CA ILE A 17 6.51 -40.68 -54.61
C ILE A 17 7.62 -40.75 -55.67
N PRO A 18 8.82 -40.17 -55.49
CA PRO A 18 9.89 -40.28 -56.47
C PRO A 18 10.30 -41.74 -56.75
N VAL A 19 10.30 -42.59 -55.71
CA VAL A 19 10.68 -44.00 -55.80
C VAL A 19 9.61 -44.77 -56.61
N ILE A 20 8.31 -44.54 -56.28
CA ILE A 20 7.21 -45.19 -57.01
C ILE A 20 7.18 -44.75 -58.49
N LEU A 21 7.37 -43.46 -58.76
CA LEU A 21 7.45 -42.94 -60.11
C LEU A 21 8.65 -43.50 -60.88
N HIS A 22 9.78 -43.71 -60.22
CA HIS A 22 10.95 -44.34 -60.82
C HIS A 22 10.72 -45.82 -61.16
N LEU A 23 10.02 -46.58 -60.31
CA LEU A 23 9.66 -47.97 -60.54
C LEU A 23 8.57 -48.12 -61.60
N LEU A 24 7.62 -47.18 -61.66
CA LEU A 24 6.51 -47.17 -62.62
C LEU A 24 6.93 -46.62 -64.02
N ASN A 25 8.10 -46.04 -64.15
CA ASN A 25 8.57 -45.46 -65.38
C ASN A 25 8.99 -46.56 -66.38
N LEU A 26 8.02 -47.35 -66.82
CA LEU A 26 8.10 -48.32 -67.90
C LEU A 26 8.14 -47.59 -69.23
N ARG A 27 9.35 -47.19 -69.65
CA ARG A 27 9.51 -46.72 -71.03
C ARG A 27 9.29 -47.88 -71.97
N LYS A 28 8.22 -47.81 -72.78
CA LYS A 28 8.06 -48.68 -73.94
C LYS A 28 9.20 -48.42 -74.93
N LEU A 29 10.13 -49.36 -75.01
CA LEU A 29 11.21 -49.30 -75.97
C LEU A 29 10.60 -49.44 -77.37
N LYS A 30 10.80 -48.44 -78.21
CA LYS A 30 10.45 -48.54 -79.66
C LYS A 30 11.57 -49.31 -80.36
N THR A 31 11.26 -50.51 -80.83
CA THR A 31 12.23 -51.34 -81.61
C THR A 31 12.36 -50.72 -82.99
N VAL A 32 13.62 -50.41 -83.36
CA VAL A 32 13.97 -49.96 -84.71
C VAL A 32 14.95 -50.99 -85.25
N ASP A 33 14.66 -51.62 -86.38
CA ASP A 33 15.50 -52.62 -87.01
C ASP A 33 16.71 -51.92 -87.62
N PHE A 34 17.95 -52.33 -87.20
CA PHE A 34 19.20 -51.84 -87.70
C PHE A 34 20.10 -52.91 -88.14
N SER A 35 20.70 -52.81 -89.38
CA SER A 35 21.39 -53.89 -90.11
C SER A 35 22.86 -54.15 -89.64
N THR A 36 23.47 -53.36 -88.75
CA THR A 36 24.84 -53.62 -88.29
C THR A 36 25.07 -53.31 -86.79
N LEU A 37 24.93 -54.34 -85.97
CA LEU A 37 24.97 -54.27 -84.49
C LEU A 37 26.34 -54.22 -83.81
N ARG A 38 27.44 -54.45 -84.54
CA ARG A 38 28.75 -54.68 -83.89
C ARG A 38 29.41 -53.50 -83.26
N PHE A 39 29.21 -52.30 -83.77
CA PHE A 39 29.79 -51.05 -83.24
C PHE A 39 28.98 -50.42 -82.11
N ILE A 40 27.67 -50.63 -82.13
CA ILE A 40 26.72 -50.09 -81.15
C ILE A 40 26.84 -50.84 -79.80
N LYS A 41 27.26 -52.12 -79.79
CA LYS A 41 27.35 -52.94 -78.57
C LYS A 41 28.44 -52.52 -77.61
N GLU A 42 29.59 -51.98 -78.07
CA GLU A 42 30.64 -51.46 -77.22
C GLU A 42 30.35 -50.08 -76.64
N LEU A 43 29.76 -49.17 -77.40
CA LEU A 43 29.32 -47.84 -76.90
C LEU A 43 28.13 -47.95 -75.94
N GLN A 44 27.32 -48.95 -76.08
CA GLN A 44 26.15 -49.17 -75.28
C GLN A 44 26.44 -49.52 -73.81
N LYS A 45 27.53 -50.34 -73.56
CA LYS A 45 27.88 -50.79 -72.22
C LYS A 45 28.37 -49.63 -71.31
N THR A 46 29.15 -48.68 -71.82
CA THR A 46 29.70 -47.58 -71.06
C THR A 46 28.67 -46.46 -70.84
N SER A 47 27.88 -46.13 -71.85
CA SER A 47 26.86 -45.04 -71.75
C SER A 47 25.65 -45.42 -70.89
N ILE A 48 25.17 -46.68 -70.96
CA ILE A 48 24.02 -47.13 -70.16
C ILE A 48 24.35 -47.18 -68.67
N ARG A 49 25.57 -47.60 -68.29
CA ARG A 49 26.00 -47.55 -66.86
C ARG A 49 26.03 -46.14 -66.34
N LYS A 50 26.59 -45.19 -67.09
CA LYS A 50 26.67 -43.78 -66.70
C LYS A 50 25.26 -43.16 -66.57
N LEU A 51 24.35 -43.42 -67.47
CA LEU A 51 22.95 -42.95 -67.42
C LEU A 51 22.18 -43.55 -66.23
N LYS A 52 22.33 -44.88 -65.97
CA LYS A 52 21.71 -45.52 -64.79
C LYS A 52 22.20 -44.94 -63.49
N THR A 53 23.53 -44.71 -63.36
CA THR A 53 24.13 -44.09 -62.17
C THR A 53 23.59 -42.64 -61.97
N GLN A 54 23.50 -41.83 -63.04
CA GLN A 54 22.92 -40.49 -62.95
C GLN A 54 21.42 -40.50 -62.55
N GLN A 55 20.66 -41.46 -63.06
CA GLN A 55 19.26 -41.61 -62.68
C GLN A 55 19.07 -42.00 -61.23
N ILE A 56 19.92 -42.88 -60.69
CA ILE A 56 19.92 -43.27 -59.26
C ILE A 56 20.35 -42.11 -58.39
N ILE A 57 21.37 -41.36 -58.75
CA ILE A 57 21.81 -40.17 -58.00
C ILE A 57 20.72 -39.10 -57.96
N LEU A 58 20.06 -38.85 -59.09
CA LEU A 58 18.94 -37.92 -59.17
C LEU A 58 17.75 -38.39 -58.32
N LEU A 59 17.47 -39.70 -58.29
CA LEU A 59 16.43 -40.26 -57.41
C LEU A 59 16.74 -40.04 -55.95
N ILE A 60 17.96 -40.36 -55.56
CA ILE A 60 18.43 -40.13 -54.16
C ILE A 60 18.31 -38.64 -53.78
N LEU A 61 18.78 -37.76 -54.66
CA LEU A 61 18.73 -36.32 -54.42
C LEU A 61 17.30 -35.80 -54.24
N ARG A 62 16.36 -36.22 -55.13
CA ARG A 62 14.93 -35.83 -55.03
C ARG A 62 14.29 -36.34 -53.76
N THR A 63 14.58 -37.57 -53.34
CA THR A 63 14.06 -38.16 -52.12
C THR A 63 14.61 -37.46 -50.90
N LEU A 64 15.91 -37.14 -50.91
CA LEU A 64 16.61 -36.44 -49.83
C LEU A 64 16.05 -35.01 -49.64
N ILE A 65 15.76 -34.30 -50.75
CA ILE A 65 15.16 -32.96 -50.68
C ILE A 65 13.81 -33.00 -49.95
N ILE A 66 12.93 -33.97 -50.30
CA ILE A 66 11.64 -34.12 -49.65
C ILE A 66 11.79 -34.40 -48.15
N ILE A 67 12.70 -35.31 -47.79
CA ILE A 67 12.99 -35.64 -46.39
C ILE A 67 13.49 -34.40 -45.63
N CYS A 68 14.45 -33.66 -46.19
CA CYS A 68 14.96 -32.44 -45.57
C CYS A 68 13.90 -31.37 -45.41
N CYS A 69 13.02 -31.17 -46.39
CA CYS A 69 11.89 -30.24 -46.27
C CYS A 69 10.94 -30.65 -45.15
N VAL A 70 10.56 -31.91 -45.05
CA VAL A 70 9.66 -32.42 -44.02
C VAL A 70 10.31 -32.26 -42.64
N LEU A 71 11.59 -32.54 -42.47
CA LEU A 71 12.33 -32.36 -41.24
C LEU A 71 12.43 -30.86 -40.85
N ALA A 72 12.65 -29.97 -41.82
CA ALA A 72 12.72 -28.55 -41.58
C ALA A 72 11.37 -28.00 -41.06
N PHE A 73 10.23 -28.44 -41.65
CA PHE A 73 8.91 -28.02 -41.20
C PHE A 73 8.44 -28.70 -39.90
N SER A 74 8.98 -29.89 -39.56
CA SER A 74 8.70 -30.57 -38.30
C SER A 74 9.33 -29.87 -37.06
N ARG A 75 10.25 -28.92 -37.29
CA ARG A 75 10.96 -28.14 -36.25
C ARG A 75 11.46 -29.03 -35.10
N PRO A 76 12.50 -29.87 -35.33
CA PRO A 76 13.06 -30.68 -34.28
C PRO A 76 13.66 -29.81 -33.20
N THR A 77 13.19 -29.95 -31.95
CA THR A 77 13.77 -29.30 -30.79
C THR A 77 14.59 -30.29 -29.99
N ILE A 78 15.82 -29.93 -29.71
CA ILE A 78 16.69 -30.69 -28.84
C ILE A 78 16.58 -30.07 -27.45
N GLN A 79 15.90 -30.74 -26.55
CA GLN A 79 15.79 -30.34 -25.14
C GLN A 79 17.06 -30.65 -24.33
N ARG A 80 18.14 -30.99 -24.99
CA ARG A 80 19.43 -31.19 -24.32
C ARG A 80 20.42 -30.17 -24.85
N SER A 81 21.08 -29.44 -23.95
CA SER A 81 22.37 -28.84 -24.23
C SER A 81 23.25 -29.92 -24.81
N ILE A 82 23.72 -29.76 -26.05
CA ILE A 82 24.75 -30.60 -26.62
C ILE A 82 25.95 -30.47 -25.68
N PRO A 83 26.44 -31.54 -25.04
CA PRO A 83 27.72 -31.45 -24.36
C PRO A 83 28.75 -31.16 -25.45
N ALA A 84 29.25 -29.93 -25.51
CA ALA A 84 30.40 -29.62 -26.34
C ALA A 84 31.51 -30.58 -25.93
N LEU A 85 32.03 -31.33 -26.88
CA LEU A 85 33.18 -32.18 -26.66
C LEU A 85 34.35 -31.33 -26.15
N GLY A 86 34.70 -31.51 -24.88
CA GLY A 86 35.93 -30.99 -24.30
C GLY A 86 35.73 -29.62 -23.58
N SER A 87 35.95 -29.64 -22.29
CA SER A 87 36.03 -28.58 -21.32
C SER A 87 34.70 -27.80 -21.11
N HIS A 88 34.05 -28.11 -20.02
CA HIS A 88 32.99 -27.24 -19.49
C HIS A 88 33.59 -25.85 -19.30
N ALA A 89 33.07 -24.86 -20.04
CA ALA A 89 33.49 -23.49 -19.85
C ALA A 89 32.93 -23.01 -18.53
N LYS A 90 33.80 -22.51 -17.65
CA LYS A 90 33.40 -21.97 -16.33
C LYS A 90 32.38 -20.85 -16.49
N THR A 91 31.31 -20.96 -15.77
CA THR A 91 30.16 -20.04 -15.88
C THR A 91 29.96 -19.27 -14.59
N SER A 92 29.73 -17.97 -14.70
CA SER A 92 29.26 -17.14 -13.59
C SER A 92 27.74 -16.99 -13.67
N ILE A 93 27.05 -17.53 -12.68
CA ILE A 93 25.60 -17.64 -12.62
C ILE A 93 25.08 -16.65 -11.59
N ILE A 94 24.13 -15.82 -11.97
CA ILE A 94 23.37 -15.00 -11.03
C ILE A 94 21.93 -15.50 -11.01
N VAL A 95 21.43 -15.75 -9.80
CA VAL A 95 20.02 -16.10 -9.60
C VAL A 95 19.34 -14.99 -8.80
N ILE A 96 18.50 -14.22 -9.47
CA ILE A 96 17.63 -13.24 -8.89
C ILE A 96 16.34 -13.95 -8.49
N LEU A 97 16.03 -13.95 -7.20
CA LEU A 97 14.78 -14.48 -6.68
C LEU A 97 13.89 -13.34 -6.19
N ASP A 98 12.73 -13.21 -6.81
CA ASP A 98 11.67 -12.39 -6.28
C ASP A 98 11.14 -13.06 -5.01
N ASN A 99 11.39 -12.43 -3.88
CA ASN A 99 10.88 -12.85 -2.59
C ASN A 99 9.90 -11.82 -2.00
N SER A 100 9.21 -11.08 -2.86
CA SER A 100 8.09 -10.23 -2.47
C SER A 100 6.96 -11.06 -1.88
N LEU A 101 6.08 -10.42 -1.11
CA LEU A 101 4.95 -11.11 -0.47
C LEU A 101 4.00 -11.74 -1.48
N SER A 102 3.88 -11.20 -2.69
CA SER A 102 3.08 -11.76 -3.77
C SER A 102 3.54 -13.15 -4.23
N MET A 103 4.81 -13.48 -4.02
CA MET A 103 5.32 -14.84 -4.28
C MET A 103 4.84 -15.88 -3.27
N ASP A 104 4.32 -15.46 -2.11
CA ASP A 104 3.80 -16.37 -1.08
C ASP A 104 2.38 -16.87 -1.37
N VAL A 105 1.85 -16.57 -2.53
CA VAL A 105 0.55 -17.09 -3.00
C VAL A 105 0.59 -18.60 -3.11
N SER A 106 -0.44 -19.24 -2.54
CA SER A 106 -0.70 -20.67 -2.70
C SER A 106 -1.80 -20.89 -3.75
N ASP A 107 -1.46 -21.58 -4.82
CA ASP A 107 -2.38 -22.00 -5.88
C ASP A 107 -2.57 -23.52 -5.92
N LEU A 108 -3.36 -24.03 -6.88
CA LEU A 108 -3.60 -25.48 -7.08
C LEU A 108 -2.29 -26.29 -7.24
N GLY A 109 -1.21 -25.65 -7.61
CA GLY A 109 0.10 -26.27 -7.71
C GLY A 109 0.95 -26.18 -6.44
N GLY A 110 0.47 -25.53 -5.37
CA GLY A 110 1.20 -25.27 -4.13
C GLY A 110 1.77 -23.85 -4.05
N ASN A 111 2.53 -23.58 -3.01
CA ASN A 111 3.11 -22.28 -2.75
C ASN A 111 4.18 -21.90 -3.80
N ARG A 112 4.00 -20.74 -4.46
CA ARG A 112 4.88 -20.27 -5.55
C ARG A 112 6.30 -20.02 -5.07
N PHE A 113 6.48 -19.41 -3.90
CA PHE A 113 7.79 -19.15 -3.33
C PHE A 113 8.55 -20.43 -3.02
N ALA A 114 7.87 -21.44 -2.47
CA ALA A 114 8.49 -22.76 -2.22
C ALA A 114 8.96 -23.42 -3.50
N LYS A 115 8.17 -23.34 -4.59
CA LYS A 115 8.59 -23.85 -5.92
C LYS A 115 9.78 -23.07 -6.46
N ALA A 116 9.75 -21.73 -6.37
CA ALA A 116 10.85 -20.88 -6.80
C ALA A 116 12.14 -21.22 -6.06
N LYS A 117 12.09 -21.39 -4.73
CA LYS A 117 13.23 -21.87 -3.95
C LYS A 117 13.74 -23.25 -4.42
N GLY A 118 12.81 -24.15 -4.77
CA GLY A 118 13.17 -25.45 -5.33
C GLY A 118 13.97 -25.34 -6.62
N MET A 119 13.57 -24.44 -7.52
CA MET A 119 14.30 -24.17 -8.77
C MET A 119 15.68 -23.57 -8.51
N VAL A 120 15.79 -22.59 -7.60
CA VAL A 120 17.11 -22.02 -7.22
C VAL A 120 18.03 -23.09 -6.68
N LYS A 121 17.53 -24.02 -5.84
CA LYS A 121 18.33 -25.16 -5.35
C LYS A 121 18.80 -26.08 -6.47
N GLN A 122 17.92 -26.36 -7.44
CA GLN A 122 18.31 -27.18 -8.61
C GLN A 122 19.42 -26.51 -9.42
N ILE A 123 19.36 -25.19 -9.63
CA ILE A 123 20.40 -24.42 -10.31
C ILE A 123 21.72 -24.51 -9.51
N ALA A 124 21.67 -24.30 -8.19
CA ALA A 124 22.85 -24.38 -7.34
C ALA A 124 23.48 -25.79 -7.30
N MET A 125 22.66 -26.85 -7.32
CA MET A 125 23.15 -28.25 -7.36
C MET A 125 23.67 -28.65 -8.74
N ALA A 126 23.26 -27.95 -9.80
CA ALA A 126 23.75 -28.24 -11.17
C ALA A 126 25.10 -27.61 -11.48
N MET A 127 25.66 -26.79 -10.57
CA MET A 127 27.00 -26.20 -10.71
C MET A 127 28.06 -27.26 -10.87
N LYS A 128 28.99 -27.00 -11.76
CA LYS A 128 30.17 -27.85 -12.00
C LYS A 128 31.43 -27.22 -11.44
N GLU A 129 32.51 -27.98 -11.43
CA GLU A 129 33.81 -27.48 -10.97
C GLU A 129 34.26 -26.25 -11.79
N GLY A 130 34.50 -25.15 -11.10
CA GLY A 130 34.89 -23.87 -11.69
C GLY A 130 33.73 -22.89 -11.92
N ASP A 131 32.49 -23.33 -11.81
CA ASP A 131 31.34 -22.44 -11.80
C ASP A 131 31.24 -21.65 -10.49
N GLU A 132 30.62 -20.48 -10.56
CA GLU A 132 30.34 -19.66 -9.40
C GLU A 132 28.92 -19.11 -9.50
N LEU A 133 28.23 -19.00 -8.37
CA LEU A 133 26.86 -18.53 -8.30
C LEU A 133 26.70 -17.42 -7.25
N ALA A 134 26.00 -16.36 -7.63
CA ALA A 134 25.53 -15.32 -6.72
C ALA A 134 24.00 -15.41 -6.57
N PHE A 135 23.54 -15.54 -5.33
CA PHE A 135 22.12 -15.58 -5.00
C PHE A 135 21.64 -14.19 -4.55
N LEU A 136 20.69 -13.61 -5.29
CA LEU A 136 20.19 -12.26 -5.12
C LEU A 136 18.67 -12.25 -4.86
N PRO A 137 18.19 -12.42 -3.62
CA PRO A 137 16.80 -12.12 -3.31
C PRO A 137 16.56 -10.61 -3.34
N LEU A 138 15.41 -10.13 -3.85
CA LEU A 138 15.08 -8.70 -3.98
C LEU A 138 15.18 -7.96 -2.65
N SER A 139 14.77 -8.58 -1.55
CA SER A 139 14.89 -8.00 -0.21
C SER A 139 16.33 -7.72 0.23
N ALA A 140 17.31 -8.50 -0.28
CA ALA A 140 18.72 -8.27 0.05
C ALA A 140 19.29 -7.05 -0.69
N ILE A 141 18.77 -6.75 -1.86
CA ILE A 141 19.14 -5.57 -2.65
C ILE A 141 18.61 -4.32 -1.96
N ALA A 142 17.35 -4.32 -1.54
CA ALA A 142 16.76 -3.22 -0.77
C ALA A 142 17.57 -2.88 0.49
N ASN A 143 18.13 -3.89 1.15
CA ASN A 143 18.93 -3.74 2.36
C ASN A 143 20.43 -3.47 2.06
N GLN A 144 20.81 -3.20 0.81
CA GLN A 144 22.19 -2.91 0.37
C GLN A 144 23.21 -3.95 0.86
N ARG A 145 22.82 -5.19 1.06
CA ARG A 145 23.71 -6.26 1.48
C ARG A 145 24.65 -6.60 0.32
N LYS A 146 25.95 -6.44 0.55
CA LYS A 146 26.98 -6.79 -0.43
C LYS A 146 26.94 -8.30 -0.69
N ARG A 147 26.72 -8.69 -1.93
CA ARG A 147 26.72 -10.09 -2.37
C ARG A 147 27.97 -10.38 -3.19
N THR A 148 28.43 -11.62 -3.13
CA THR A 148 29.60 -12.09 -3.86
C THR A 148 29.30 -13.45 -4.45
N PHE A 149 30.04 -13.82 -5.48
CA PHE A 149 29.99 -15.18 -6.01
C PHE A 149 30.48 -16.19 -4.98
N SER A 150 29.81 -17.33 -4.90
CA SER A 150 30.21 -18.48 -4.12
C SER A 150 30.40 -19.70 -5.05
N ARG A 151 31.43 -20.50 -4.77
CA ARG A 151 31.69 -21.78 -5.42
C ARG A 151 31.28 -22.96 -4.54
N ASN A 152 30.81 -22.68 -3.35
CA ASN A 152 30.38 -23.72 -2.40
C ASN A 152 28.85 -23.91 -2.45
N PRO A 153 28.36 -25.04 -3.02
CA PRO A 153 26.93 -25.32 -3.09
C PRO A 153 26.24 -25.40 -1.70
N GLU A 154 26.92 -25.93 -0.70
CA GLU A 154 26.34 -26.08 0.66
C GLU A 154 26.06 -24.72 1.29
N PHE A 155 26.97 -23.76 1.13
CA PHE A 155 26.79 -22.39 1.57
C PHE A 155 25.59 -21.74 0.87
N LEU A 156 25.48 -21.90 -0.45
CA LEU A 156 24.35 -21.40 -1.25
C LEU A 156 23.03 -22.02 -0.80
N LEU A 157 23.00 -23.33 -0.57
CA LEU A 157 21.79 -24.01 -0.09
C LEU A 157 21.35 -23.50 1.28
N LYS A 158 22.30 -23.17 2.16
CA LYS A 158 21.99 -22.56 3.46
C LYS A 158 21.37 -21.17 3.29
N GLU A 159 21.94 -20.32 2.44
CA GLU A 159 21.37 -19.00 2.12
C GLU A 159 19.97 -19.09 1.50
N ILE A 160 19.80 -19.98 0.51
CA ILE A 160 18.51 -20.22 -0.14
C ILE A 160 17.46 -20.70 0.88
N ASN A 161 17.84 -21.61 1.78
CA ASN A 161 16.93 -22.10 2.81
C ASN A 161 16.51 -21.01 3.79
N ALA A 162 17.40 -20.12 4.15
CA ALA A 162 17.14 -18.99 5.05
C ALA A 162 16.31 -17.86 4.39
N CYS A 163 16.17 -17.86 3.06
CA CYS A 163 15.38 -16.86 2.35
C CYS A 163 13.87 -17.09 2.64
N VAL A 164 13.19 -16.01 3.03
CA VAL A 164 11.74 -15.97 3.31
C VAL A 164 11.10 -14.85 2.51
N PRO A 165 9.76 -14.90 2.28
CA PRO A 165 9.02 -13.77 1.75
C PRO A 165 9.23 -12.53 2.62
N ALA A 166 9.37 -11.37 2.00
CA ALA A 166 9.63 -10.12 2.70
C ALA A 166 9.06 -8.92 1.94
N HIS A 167 8.78 -7.85 2.66
CA HIS A 167 8.56 -6.57 2.03
C HIS A 167 9.86 -6.10 1.37
N SER A 168 9.81 -5.84 0.07
CA SER A 168 10.95 -5.31 -0.68
C SER A 168 10.55 -4.02 -1.38
N THR A 169 11.40 -3.01 -1.27
CA THR A 169 11.29 -1.76 -2.04
C THR A 169 12.17 -1.79 -3.28
N ALA A 170 13.02 -2.81 -3.42
CA ALA A 170 13.86 -2.98 -4.60
C ALA A 170 13.03 -3.47 -5.78
N THR A 171 13.29 -2.89 -6.93
CA THR A 171 12.70 -3.25 -8.21
C THR A 171 13.53 -4.32 -8.91
N VAL A 172 12.97 -4.95 -9.94
CA VAL A 172 13.72 -5.85 -10.82
C VAL A 172 14.87 -5.11 -11.50
N ASN A 173 14.71 -3.83 -11.83
CA ASN A 173 15.79 -3.00 -12.38
C ASN A 173 16.98 -2.86 -11.43
N ASP A 174 16.73 -2.67 -10.14
CA ASP A 174 17.80 -2.59 -9.15
C ASP A 174 18.55 -3.91 -9.07
N ALA A 175 17.83 -5.04 -9.18
CA ALA A 175 18.42 -6.36 -9.21
C ALA A 175 19.28 -6.61 -10.46
N LEU A 176 18.82 -6.18 -11.63
CA LEU A 176 19.56 -6.30 -12.88
C LEU A 176 20.83 -5.44 -12.86
N ARG A 177 20.75 -4.20 -12.35
CA ARG A 177 21.95 -3.34 -12.18
C ARG A 177 22.95 -3.92 -11.18
N ALA A 178 22.48 -4.47 -10.06
CA ALA A 178 23.33 -5.14 -9.10
C ALA A 178 24.00 -6.38 -9.72
N SER A 179 23.27 -7.11 -10.57
CA SER A 179 23.77 -8.27 -11.31
C SER A 179 24.86 -7.88 -12.31
N GLN A 180 24.66 -6.78 -13.04
CA GLN A 180 25.69 -6.26 -13.95
C GLN A 180 26.99 -5.97 -13.21
N GLY A 181 26.93 -5.22 -12.10
CA GLY A 181 28.14 -4.92 -11.32
C GLY A 181 28.87 -6.15 -10.79
N LEU A 182 28.14 -7.23 -10.48
CA LEU A 182 28.75 -8.50 -10.09
C LEU A 182 29.38 -9.23 -11.28
N LEU A 183 28.71 -9.27 -12.44
CA LEU A 183 29.23 -9.91 -13.65
C LEU A 183 30.46 -9.21 -14.21
N ASP A 184 30.53 -7.87 -14.09
CA ASP A 184 31.70 -7.09 -14.50
C ASP A 184 32.95 -7.41 -13.66
N ALA A 185 32.76 -7.80 -12.41
CA ALA A 185 33.82 -8.24 -11.53
C ALA A 185 34.20 -9.72 -11.69
N SER A 186 33.43 -10.51 -12.45
CA SER A 186 33.65 -11.93 -12.68
C SER A 186 34.70 -12.16 -13.75
N VAL A 187 35.53 -13.18 -13.56
CA VAL A 187 36.58 -13.59 -14.51
C VAL A 187 36.12 -14.65 -15.52
N ASN A 188 34.96 -15.24 -15.34
CA ASN A 188 34.45 -16.27 -16.24
C ASN A 188 33.88 -15.62 -17.52
N ILE A 189 34.11 -16.26 -18.66
CA ILE A 189 33.69 -15.77 -19.98
C ILE A 189 32.17 -16.00 -20.17
N HIS A 190 31.64 -17.14 -19.70
CA HIS A 190 30.23 -17.44 -19.79
C HIS A 190 29.50 -16.86 -18.58
N LYS A 191 28.43 -16.12 -18.87
CA LYS A 191 27.65 -15.38 -17.87
C LYS A 191 26.17 -15.69 -18.06
N GLU A 192 25.49 -16.03 -16.97
CA GLU A 192 24.06 -16.36 -17.00
C GLU A 192 23.34 -15.63 -15.87
N VAL A 193 22.18 -15.07 -16.18
CA VAL A 193 21.28 -14.41 -15.21
C VAL A 193 19.92 -15.10 -15.25
N TYR A 194 19.51 -15.64 -14.14
CA TYR A 194 18.20 -16.26 -13.95
C TYR A 194 17.33 -15.32 -13.13
N LEU A 195 16.21 -14.87 -13.66
CA LEU A 195 15.20 -14.07 -12.95
C LEU A 195 13.97 -14.95 -12.70
N ILE A 196 13.70 -15.24 -11.43
CA ILE A 196 12.57 -16.06 -10.98
C ILE A 196 11.58 -15.13 -10.28
N THR A 197 10.39 -14.93 -10.84
CA THR A 197 9.41 -13.92 -10.40
C THR A 197 7.99 -14.29 -10.83
N ASP A 198 6.99 -13.73 -10.16
CA ASP A 198 5.58 -13.86 -10.54
C ASP A 198 5.12 -12.88 -11.63
N MET A 199 6.03 -12.09 -12.20
CA MET A 199 5.76 -11.15 -13.29
C MET A 199 4.70 -10.08 -12.96
N GLN A 200 4.65 -9.58 -11.74
CA GLN A 200 3.72 -8.51 -11.39
C GLN A 200 4.05 -7.18 -12.06
N ARG A 201 3.03 -6.48 -12.55
CA ARG A 201 3.16 -5.19 -13.25
C ARG A 201 3.92 -4.13 -12.45
N SER A 202 3.72 -4.10 -11.14
CA SER A 202 4.37 -3.14 -10.23
C SER A 202 5.90 -3.23 -10.27
N HIS A 203 6.45 -4.43 -10.43
CA HIS A 203 7.88 -4.67 -10.50
C HIS A 203 8.46 -4.44 -11.91
N TYR A 204 7.63 -4.55 -12.95
CA TYR A 204 8.04 -4.46 -14.35
C TYR A 204 7.76 -3.10 -14.99
N ALA A 205 6.91 -2.26 -14.40
CA ALA A 205 6.55 -0.96 -14.98
C ALA A 205 7.77 -0.05 -15.23
N SER A 206 8.88 -0.31 -14.58
CA SER A 206 10.15 0.39 -14.74
C SER A 206 11.16 -0.31 -15.66
N ILE A 207 10.87 -1.53 -16.16
CA ILE A 207 11.71 -2.22 -17.15
C ILE A 207 11.42 -1.62 -18.52
N LEU A 208 11.73 -0.37 -18.72
CA LEU A 208 11.70 0.26 -20.04
C LEU A 208 13.01 -0.03 -20.75
N ALA A 209 12.96 0.05 -22.08
CA ALA A 209 13.95 -0.30 -23.11
C ALA A 209 15.45 -0.23 -22.76
N ASP A 210 15.85 0.63 -21.84
CA ASP A 210 17.24 0.81 -21.41
C ASP A 210 17.79 -0.37 -20.59
N SER A 211 16.92 -1.15 -19.93
CA SER A 211 17.37 -2.24 -19.05
C SER A 211 17.77 -3.51 -19.79
N LEU A 212 17.28 -3.70 -21.01
CA LEU A 212 17.65 -4.83 -21.87
C LEU A 212 19.05 -4.65 -22.49
N GLN A 213 19.58 -3.43 -22.49
CA GLN A 213 20.95 -3.13 -22.96
C GLN A 213 22.02 -3.22 -21.85
N LEU A 214 21.63 -3.59 -20.63
CA LEU A 214 22.54 -3.68 -19.47
C LEU A 214 23.60 -4.80 -19.62
N PHE A 215 23.28 -5.84 -20.36
CA PHE A 215 24.16 -7.01 -20.46
C PHE A 215 24.77 -7.13 -21.86
N ASP A 216 26.01 -7.63 -21.92
CA ASP A 216 26.68 -7.95 -23.17
C ASP A 216 25.89 -9.03 -23.94
N ALA A 217 26.01 -9.02 -25.27
CA ALA A 217 25.36 -10.01 -26.15
C ALA A 217 25.71 -11.47 -25.84
N GLN A 218 26.75 -11.70 -25.06
CA GLN A 218 27.21 -13.04 -24.63
C GLN A 218 26.61 -13.49 -23.28
N THR A 219 25.91 -12.59 -22.55
CA THR A 219 25.27 -12.94 -21.28
C THR A 219 23.90 -13.55 -21.54
N GLY A 220 23.72 -14.81 -21.14
CA GLY A 220 22.42 -15.49 -21.22
C GLY A 220 21.46 -14.95 -20.14
N MET A 221 20.29 -14.41 -20.53
CA MET A 221 19.24 -14.02 -19.59
C MET A 221 18.04 -14.96 -19.69
N PHE A 222 17.67 -15.55 -18.57
CA PHE A 222 16.55 -16.51 -18.46
C PHE A 222 15.51 -15.99 -17.48
N ILE A 223 14.31 -15.75 -17.96
CA ILE A 223 13.17 -15.34 -17.12
C ILE A 223 12.31 -16.57 -16.87
N ILE A 224 12.09 -16.89 -15.60
CA ILE A 224 11.30 -18.03 -15.16
C ILE A 224 10.03 -17.48 -14.47
N PRO A 225 8.90 -17.43 -15.18
CA PRO A 225 7.66 -16.95 -14.59
C PRO A 225 7.06 -18.02 -13.66
N MET A 226 6.69 -17.60 -12.46
CA MET A 226 6.07 -18.44 -11.44
C MET A 226 4.53 -18.42 -11.48
N GLN A 227 3.94 -17.81 -12.52
CA GLN A 227 2.51 -17.82 -12.72
C GLN A 227 2.04 -19.13 -13.36
N ASN A 228 1.15 -19.86 -12.69
CA ASN A 228 0.32 -20.87 -13.33
C ASN A 228 -0.91 -20.18 -13.92
N GLY A 229 -1.33 -20.53 -15.13
CA GLY A 229 -2.34 -19.84 -15.95
C GLY A 229 -3.72 -19.56 -15.32
N ASN A 230 -4.00 -20.00 -14.10
CA ASN A 230 -5.16 -19.63 -13.31
C ASN A 230 -4.74 -18.61 -12.23
N PRO A 231 -5.22 -17.36 -12.30
CA PRO A 231 -5.02 -16.42 -11.23
C PRO A 231 -5.71 -16.95 -9.96
N ALA A 232 -4.97 -16.94 -8.87
CA ALA A 232 -5.53 -17.22 -7.56
C ALA A 232 -6.58 -16.14 -7.23
N THR A 233 -7.65 -16.51 -6.55
CA THR A 233 -8.59 -15.53 -6.00
C THR A 233 -7.86 -14.76 -4.91
N ASN A 234 -7.74 -13.45 -5.07
CA ASN A 234 -7.09 -12.58 -4.09
C ASN A 234 -7.88 -11.30 -3.88
N ILE A 235 -8.18 -11.00 -2.64
CA ILE A 235 -8.85 -9.77 -2.21
C ILE A 235 -7.93 -9.07 -1.23
N SER A 236 -7.53 -7.85 -1.54
CA SER A 236 -6.67 -7.05 -0.68
C SER A 236 -7.45 -5.98 0.07
N ILE A 237 -7.02 -5.67 1.29
CA ILE A 237 -7.40 -4.43 1.97
C ILE A 237 -6.33 -3.39 1.60
N ASP A 238 -6.64 -2.47 0.69
CA ASP A 238 -5.67 -1.51 0.17
C ASP A 238 -5.36 -0.41 1.17
N THR A 239 -6.41 0.20 1.73
CA THR A 239 -6.28 1.36 2.62
C THR A 239 -7.32 1.35 3.72
N ILE A 240 -6.98 2.00 4.85
CA ILE A 240 -7.89 2.34 5.94
C ILE A 240 -7.89 3.85 6.09
N ILE A 241 -9.06 4.46 6.12
CA ILE A 241 -9.26 5.90 6.25
C ILE A 241 -10.11 6.18 7.49
N MET A 242 -9.62 7.03 8.38
CA MET A 242 -10.36 7.50 9.54
C MET A 242 -11.33 8.59 9.08
N MET A 243 -12.63 8.32 9.11
CA MET A 243 -13.66 9.28 8.73
C MET A 243 -14.02 10.21 9.90
N THR A 244 -13.88 9.71 11.12
CA THR A 244 -14.04 10.51 12.34
C THR A 244 -12.79 11.33 12.59
N THR A 245 -12.94 12.63 12.82
CA THR A 245 -11.83 13.56 13.08
C THR A 245 -11.52 13.76 14.56
N MET A 246 -12.51 13.54 15.43
CA MET A 246 -12.37 13.63 16.88
C MET A 246 -12.89 12.34 17.50
N PHE A 247 -11.99 11.59 18.08
CA PHE A 247 -12.30 10.31 18.73
C PHE A 247 -12.55 10.53 20.21
N GLU A 248 -13.68 10.01 20.68
CA GLU A 248 -14.08 10.07 22.08
C GLU A 248 -14.47 8.67 22.57
N LYS A 249 -14.22 8.42 23.85
CA LYS A 249 -14.68 7.20 24.49
C LYS A 249 -16.20 7.08 24.40
N ASP A 250 -16.68 5.87 24.12
CA ASP A 250 -18.11 5.51 24.00
C ASP A 250 -18.90 6.24 22.90
N LYS A 251 -18.25 7.08 22.07
CA LYS A 251 -18.84 7.64 20.85
C LYS A 251 -18.38 6.86 19.62
N SER A 252 -19.30 6.69 18.65
CA SER A 252 -19.01 5.90 17.45
C SER A 252 -17.85 6.51 16.64
N ALA A 253 -16.87 5.69 16.32
CA ALA A 253 -15.79 6.00 15.39
C ALA A 253 -16.08 5.32 14.05
N ASP A 254 -16.13 6.11 12.97
CA ASP A 254 -16.36 5.65 11.62
C ASP A 254 -15.02 5.47 10.90
N ILE A 255 -14.78 4.24 10.46
CA ILE A 255 -13.53 3.87 9.77
C ILE A 255 -13.89 3.19 8.46
N GLN A 256 -13.33 3.69 7.37
CA GLN A 256 -13.56 3.20 6.03
C GLN A 256 -12.39 2.34 5.57
N ALA A 257 -12.68 1.17 4.99
CA ALA A 257 -11.70 0.35 4.28
C ALA A 257 -12.02 0.34 2.79
N ARG A 258 -10.97 0.36 1.97
CA ARG A 258 -11.04 0.08 0.55
C ARG A 258 -10.49 -1.31 0.30
N LEU A 259 -11.28 -2.14 -0.41
CA LEU A 259 -10.92 -3.49 -0.80
C LEU A 259 -10.84 -3.57 -2.31
N THR A 260 -9.94 -4.42 -2.83
CA THR A 260 -9.82 -4.69 -4.26
C THR A 260 -9.83 -6.19 -4.51
N ASN A 261 -10.70 -6.63 -5.42
CA ASN A 261 -10.73 -8.00 -5.92
C ASN A 261 -9.82 -8.12 -7.15
N SER A 262 -8.64 -8.68 -6.98
CA SER A 262 -7.70 -8.94 -8.09
C SER A 262 -8.00 -10.23 -8.86
N GLY A 263 -9.05 -10.98 -8.46
CA GLY A 263 -9.48 -12.21 -9.10
C GLY A 263 -10.28 -11.98 -10.38
N LYS A 264 -10.59 -13.07 -11.07
CA LYS A 264 -11.44 -13.08 -12.29
C LYS A 264 -12.91 -13.36 -12.01
N ASN A 265 -13.28 -13.66 -10.79
CA ASN A 265 -14.62 -14.00 -10.37
C ASN A 265 -15.17 -12.96 -9.41
N ASP A 266 -16.46 -12.70 -9.48
CA ASP A 266 -17.16 -11.89 -8.49
C ASP A 266 -17.11 -12.58 -7.13
N ILE A 267 -16.91 -11.80 -6.09
CA ILE A 267 -16.97 -12.26 -4.70
C ILE A 267 -18.23 -11.68 -4.08
N ARG A 268 -19.03 -12.55 -3.49
CA ARG A 268 -20.29 -12.17 -2.83
C ARG A 268 -20.28 -12.59 -1.38
N GLY A 269 -20.78 -11.71 -0.53
CA GLY A 269 -20.90 -11.99 0.89
C GLY A 269 -19.58 -12.00 1.65
N LEU A 270 -18.49 -11.38 1.12
CA LEU A 270 -17.22 -11.29 1.82
C LEU A 270 -17.38 -10.58 3.16
N ILE A 271 -16.90 -11.22 4.21
CA ILE A 271 -17.00 -10.68 5.54
C ILE A 271 -15.74 -9.88 5.88
N ILE A 272 -15.90 -8.58 6.16
CA ILE A 272 -14.86 -7.76 6.75
C ILE A 272 -15.15 -7.53 8.23
N SER A 273 -14.14 -7.73 9.07
CA SER A 273 -14.20 -7.54 10.52
C SER A 273 -13.28 -6.40 10.95
N MET A 274 -13.74 -5.58 11.89
CA MET A 274 -12.96 -4.54 12.54
C MET A 274 -12.74 -4.90 14.01
N LEU A 275 -11.50 -4.82 14.46
CA LEU A 275 -11.10 -5.08 15.84
C LEU A 275 -10.45 -3.81 16.42
N PHE A 276 -10.79 -3.52 17.67
CA PHE A 276 -10.11 -2.54 18.51
C PHE A 276 -9.36 -3.30 19.61
N ASN A 277 -8.04 -3.09 19.72
CA ASN A 277 -7.20 -3.78 20.71
C ASN A 277 -7.45 -5.29 20.76
N GLU A 278 -7.51 -5.95 19.57
CA GLU A 278 -7.76 -7.38 19.38
C GLU A 278 -9.20 -7.86 19.68
N GLN A 279 -10.11 -6.99 20.11
CA GLN A 279 -11.52 -7.32 20.29
C GLN A 279 -12.32 -6.94 19.06
N ARG A 280 -13.10 -7.86 18.52
CA ARG A 280 -13.98 -7.61 17.38
C ARG A 280 -15.11 -6.68 17.82
N VAL A 281 -15.22 -5.53 17.14
CA VAL A 281 -16.18 -4.48 17.47
C VAL A 281 -17.23 -4.26 16.39
N ALA A 282 -16.90 -4.57 15.13
CA ALA A 282 -17.84 -4.48 14.01
C ALA A 282 -17.52 -5.51 12.95
N GLN A 283 -18.53 -5.86 12.17
CA GLN A 283 -18.46 -6.79 11.05
C GLN A 283 -19.48 -6.38 9.98
N LYS A 284 -19.12 -6.51 8.71
CA LYS A 284 -20.02 -6.20 7.59
C LYS A 284 -19.74 -7.13 6.42
N SER A 285 -20.78 -7.47 5.67
CA SER A 285 -20.66 -8.20 4.41
C SER A 285 -20.60 -7.21 3.24
N ILE A 286 -19.79 -7.54 2.22
CA ILE A 286 -19.61 -6.73 1.01
C ILE A 286 -19.50 -7.64 -0.21
N ASP A 287 -20.02 -7.17 -1.34
CA ASP A 287 -19.86 -7.78 -2.66
C ASP A 287 -18.83 -6.97 -3.46
N ILE A 288 -17.96 -7.65 -4.21
CA ILE A 288 -16.93 -7.01 -5.03
C ILE A 288 -16.85 -7.73 -6.36
N GLU A 289 -17.10 -7.03 -7.46
CA GLU A 289 -16.99 -7.59 -8.81
C GLU A 289 -15.54 -7.90 -9.17
N ALA A 290 -15.37 -8.78 -10.16
CA ALA A 290 -14.04 -9.18 -10.62
C ALA A 290 -13.24 -7.98 -11.17
N GLY A 291 -12.04 -7.77 -10.65
CA GLY A 291 -11.15 -6.66 -11.05
C GLY A 291 -11.52 -5.30 -10.47
N GLU A 292 -12.59 -5.20 -9.66
CA GLU A 292 -13.10 -3.95 -9.11
C GLU A 292 -12.68 -3.70 -7.66
N SER A 293 -12.84 -2.46 -7.23
CA SER A 293 -12.61 -2.04 -5.84
C SER A 293 -13.92 -1.56 -5.21
N ALA A 294 -14.12 -1.91 -3.95
CA ALA A 294 -15.26 -1.44 -3.19
C ALA A 294 -14.82 -0.80 -1.86
N THR A 295 -15.63 0.09 -1.34
CA THR A 295 -15.39 0.75 -0.05
C THR A 295 -16.46 0.34 0.94
N VAL A 296 -16.05 0.12 2.18
CA VAL A 296 -16.94 -0.24 3.27
C VAL A 296 -16.62 0.59 4.50
N THR A 297 -17.65 1.14 5.12
CA THR A 297 -17.51 1.87 6.40
C THR A 297 -18.03 0.97 7.52
N LEU A 298 -17.20 0.81 8.55
CA LEU A 298 -17.55 0.17 9.81
C LEU A 298 -17.53 1.21 10.93
N SER A 299 -18.49 1.12 11.83
CA SER A 299 -18.69 2.05 12.92
C SER A 299 -18.74 1.30 14.24
N ALA A 300 -17.96 1.75 15.23
CA ALA A 300 -17.99 1.17 16.57
C ALA A 300 -17.50 2.16 17.63
N PRO A 301 -18.07 2.14 18.84
CA PRO A 301 -17.61 2.97 19.94
C PRO A 301 -16.39 2.33 20.64
N PRO A 302 -15.25 3.04 20.71
CA PRO A 302 -14.11 2.59 21.50
C PRO A 302 -14.41 2.67 23.00
N LYS A 303 -13.98 1.67 23.76
CA LYS A 303 -14.32 1.52 25.19
C LYS A 303 -13.24 2.02 26.16
N SER A 304 -12.06 2.33 25.65
CA SER A 304 -10.91 2.78 26.46
C SER A 304 -10.34 4.08 25.91
N THR A 305 -9.63 4.80 26.76
CA THR A 305 -8.78 5.94 26.40
C THR A 305 -7.38 5.48 26.05
N GLY A 306 -6.56 6.37 25.52
CA GLY A 306 -5.21 6.07 25.08
C GLY A 306 -5.13 5.63 23.62
N ILE A 307 -4.11 4.87 23.26
CA ILE A 307 -3.90 4.38 21.90
C ILE A 307 -4.83 3.20 21.62
N ILE A 308 -5.71 3.37 20.65
CA ILE A 308 -6.57 2.31 20.11
C ILE A 308 -5.92 1.75 18.86
N ARG A 309 -5.57 0.48 18.88
CA ARG A 309 -5.07 -0.25 17.71
C ARG A 309 -6.25 -0.79 16.93
N VAL A 310 -6.34 -0.41 15.68
CA VAL A 310 -7.36 -0.88 14.74
C VAL A 310 -6.74 -1.98 13.89
N ARG A 311 -7.43 -3.11 13.80
CA ARG A 311 -7.12 -4.17 12.86
C ARG A 311 -8.36 -4.45 12.04
N MET A 312 -8.26 -4.28 10.72
CA MET A 312 -9.28 -4.74 9.79
C MET A 312 -8.80 -6.02 9.13
N MET A 313 -9.68 -7.00 9.02
CA MET A 313 -9.36 -8.29 8.43
C MET A 313 -10.54 -8.85 7.65
N ILE A 314 -10.22 -9.56 6.58
CA ILE A 314 -11.14 -10.37 5.78
C ILE A 314 -10.85 -11.85 5.99
N GLU A 315 -11.68 -12.71 5.42
CA GLU A 315 -11.47 -14.16 5.42
C GLU A 315 -10.18 -14.51 4.65
N PRO A 316 -9.43 -15.53 5.11
CA PRO A 316 -8.20 -15.96 4.43
C PRO A 316 -8.47 -16.37 2.98
N ASP A 317 -7.62 -15.91 2.07
CA ASP A 317 -7.62 -16.29 0.66
C ASP A 317 -6.23 -16.80 0.22
N ALA A 318 -5.90 -16.70 -1.06
CA ALA A 318 -4.65 -17.23 -1.60
C ALA A 318 -3.40 -16.45 -1.14
N LEU A 319 -3.56 -15.19 -0.66
CA LEU A 319 -2.47 -14.34 -0.18
C LEU A 319 -2.84 -13.72 1.18
N GLU A 320 -2.49 -14.38 2.27
CA GLU A 320 -2.89 -13.96 3.62
C GLU A 320 -2.33 -12.58 4.06
N HIS A 321 -1.22 -12.13 3.46
CA HIS A 321 -0.51 -10.92 3.89
C HIS A 321 -1.28 -9.62 3.61
N ASP A 322 -2.17 -9.56 2.62
CA ASP A 322 -2.98 -8.40 2.28
C ASP A 322 -4.42 -8.46 2.81
N ASN A 323 -4.77 -9.57 3.49
CA ASN A 323 -6.05 -9.78 4.16
C ASN A 323 -6.19 -8.98 5.45
N VAL A 324 -5.12 -8.36 5.94
CA VAL A 324 -5.10 -7.62 7.20
C VAL A 324 -4.44 -6.26 7.01
N ARG A 325 -5.09 -5.23 7.56
CA ARG A 325 -4.53 -3.89 7.67
C ARG A 325 -4.62 -3.36 9.08
N HIS A 326 -3.62 -2.58 9.46
CA HIS A 326 -3.49 -1.98 10.77
C HIS A 326 -3.53 -0.46 10.68
N ALA A 327 -4.17 0.16 11.67
CA ALA A 327 -4.15 1.58 11.89
C ALA A 327 -4.22 1.85 13.40
N SER A 328 -4.08 3.09 13.80
CA SER A 328 -4.26 3.48 15.20
C SER A 328 -4.75 4.91 15.30
N PHE A 329 -5.48 5.20 16.36
CA PHE A 329 -5.85 6.55 16.75
C PHE A 329 -5.73 6.70 18.26
N ILE A 330 -5.73 7.95 18.72
CA ILE A 330 -5.58 8.27 20.14
C ILE A 330 -6.89 8.87 20.64
N ILE A 331 -7.36 8.36 21.77
CA ILE A 331 -8.43 8.98 22.55
C ILE A 331 -7.77 9.61 23.77
N PRO A 332 -7.70 10.94 23.85
CA PRO A 332 -7.15 11.58 25.02
C PRO A 332 -8.02 11.25 26.25
N PRO A 333 -7.44 11.20 27.43
CA PRO A 333 -8.23 11.16 28.66
C PRO A 333 -9.15 12.40 28.70
N PRO A 334 -10.32 12.31 29.35
CA PRO A 334 -11.15 13.49 29.54
C PRO A 334 -10.36 14.58 30.26
N PRO A 335 -10.50 15.85 29.83
CA PRO A 335 -9.77 16.94 30.47
C PRO A 335 -10.16 17.09 31.94
N THR A 336 -9.22 17.42 32.77
CA THR A 336 -9.45 17.80 34.17
C THR A 336 -9.84 19.27 34.24
N VAL A 337 -10.97 19.57 34.87
CA VAL A 337 -11.52 20.92 34.94
C VAL A 337 -11.52 21.43 36.39
N GLY A 338 -10.92 22.59 36.64
CA GLY A 338 -11.09 23.36 37.86
C GLY A 338 -12.07 24.50 37.65
N ALA A 339 -13.08 24.64 38.49
CA ALA A 339 -14.04 25.74 38.42
C ALA A 339 -13.96 26.61 39.67
N ILE A 340 -13.60 27.88 39.51
CA ILE A 340 -13.56 28.90 40.55
C ILE A 340 -14.80 29.75 40.36
N ALA A 341 -15.74 29.63 41.25
CA ALA A 341 -17.04 30.33 41.09
C ALA A 341 -17.61 30.79 42.42
N SER A 342 -18.55 31.71 42.33
CA SER A 342 -19.24 32.28 43.48
C SER A 342 -20.71 32.49 43.18
N GLY A 343 -21.55 32.52 44.23
CA GLY A 343 -22.96 32.79 44.10
C GLY A 343 -23.73 31.82 43.16
N ASN A 344 -24.64 32.36 42.38
CA ASN A 344 -25.47 31.58 41.45
C ASN A 344 -24.66 30.93 40.35
N SER A 345 -23.55 31.57 39.94
CA SER A 345 -22.64 31.02 38.92
C SER A 345 -22.02 29.67 39.34
N ALA A 346 -21.75 29.48 40.66
CA ALA A 346 -21.22 28.23 41.20
C ALA A 346 -22.22 27.07 41.01
N GLU A 347 -23.50 27.29 41.27
CA GLU A 347 -24.56 26.29 41.12
C GLU A 347 -24.78 25.96 39.62
N PHE A 348 -24.83 26.97 38.77
CA PHE A 348 -24.97 26.79 37.34
C PHE A 348 -23.81 25.97 36.76
N LEU A 349 -22.55 26.32 37.08
CA LEU A 349 -21.37 25.59 36.63
C LEU A 349 -21.34 24.16 37.16
N ARG A 350 -21.73 23.94 38.41
CA ARG A 350 -21.82 22.60 39.01
C ARG A 350 -22.77 21.71 38.21
N ILE A 351 -23.96 22.22 37.83
CA ILE A 351 -24.92 21.46 37.02
C ILE A 351 -24.37 21.21 35.61
N ALA A 352 -23.82 22.21 34.96
CA ALA A 352 -23.30 22.12 33.62
C ALA A 352 -22.12 21.12 33.55
N LEU A 353 -21.18 21.17 34.49
CA LEU A 353 -20.00 20.29 34.51
C LEU A 353 -20.38 18.86 34.87
N SER A 354 -21.34 18.65 35.80
CA SER A 354 -21.77 17.30 36.17
C SER A 354 -22.37 16.50 35.00
N SER A 355 -22.96 17.18 34.04
CA SER A 355 -23.54 16.54 32.84
C SER A 355 -22.56 16.36 31.67
N SER A 356 -21.46 17.12 31.66
CA SER A 356 -20.60 17.24 30.45
C SER A 356 -19.17 16.81 30.65
N VAL A 357 -18.62 16.79 31.88
CA VAL A 357 -17.22 16.55 32.18
C VAL A 357 -17.06 15.40 33.16
N GLY A 358 -16.13 14.46 32.83
CA GLY A 358 -15.91 13.27 33.66
C GLY A 358 -15.19 13.54 34.99
N SER A 359 -14.35 14.57 35.08
CA SER A 359 -13.60 14.93 36.28
C SER A 359 -13.54 16.44 36.41
N TYR A 360 -14.10 16.97 37.48
CA TYR A 360 -14.04 18.39 37.78
C TYR A 360 -13.91 18.62 39.28
N ALA A 361 -13.27 19.76 39.67
CA ALA A 361 -13.19 20.25 41.01
C ALA A 361 -13.81 21.65 41.05
N THR A 362 -14.56 21.96 42.09
CA THR A 362 -15.15 23.30 42.30
C THR A 362 -14.51 23.96 43.51
N TYR A 363 -14.12 25.21 43.35
CA TYR A 363 -13.48 26.02 44.38
C TYR A 363 -14.33 27.27 44.57
N ALA A 364 -14.54 27.66 45.82
CA ALA A 364 -15.16 28.93 46.09
C ALA A 364 -14.22 30.10 45.69
N ALA A 365 -14.75 31.26 45.33
CA ALA A 365 -13.93 32.36 44.85
C ALA A 365 -12.87 32.84 45.89
N ASP A 366 -13.19 32.76 47.18
CA ASP A 366 -12.26 33.06 48.28
C ASP A 366 -11.11 32.01 48.42
N GLN A 367 -11.27 30.86 47.82
CA GLN A 367 -10.29 29.76 47.76
C GLN A 367 -9.44 29.79 46.48
N ALA A 368 -9.62 30.75 45.58
CA ALA A 368 -8.84 30.85 44.33
C ALA A 368 -7.32 30.87 44.58
N GLY A 369 -6.87 31.37 45.74
CA GLY A 369 -5.49 31.37 46.14
C GLY A 369 -4.87 29.98 46.45
N VAL A 370 -5.69 28.97 46.71
CA VAL A 370 -5.27 27.58 47.06
C VAL A 370 -5.35 26.61 45.89
N VAL A 371 -5.87 27.03 44.75
CA VAL A 371 -6.02 26.18 43.57
C VAL A 371 -4.67 25.77 43.03
N ASN A 372 -4.45 24.45 42.88
CA ASN A 372 -3.31 23.92 42.20
C ASN A 372 -3.61 23.83 40.68
N TYR A 373 -3.12 24.79 39.93
CA TYR A 373 -3.37 24.88 38.48
C TYR A 373 -2.77 23.71 37.70
N ASP A 374 -1.65 23.15 38.19
CA ASP A 374 -0.96 22.04 37.48
C ASP A 374 -1.78 20.72 37.44
N GLU A 375 -2.81 20.61 38.26
CA GLU A 375 -3.71 19.45 38.29
C GLU A 375 -4.85 19.54 37.27
N HIS A 376 -4.97 20.67 36.57
CA HIS A 376 -6.08 20.96 35.67
C HIS A 376 -5.61 21.32 34.26
N ASP A 377 -6.34 20.83 33.26
CA ASP A 377 -6.15 21.19 31.85
C ASP A 377 -6.93 22.49 31.50
N ILE A 378 -8.07 22.68 32.17
CA ILE A 378 -8.97 23.82 31.96
C ILE A 378 -9.36 24.43 33.30
N ILE A 379 -9.24 25.72 33.39
CA ILE A 379 -9.74 26.50 34.52
C ILE A 379 -10.93 27.37 34.08
N ILE A 380 -12.06 27.21 34.76
CA ILE A 380 -13.24 28.07 34.57
C ILE A 380 -13.29 29.04 35.73
N VAL A 381 -13.38 30.33 35.41
CA VAL A 381 -13.51 31.39 36.40
C VAL A 381 -14.85 32.10 36.18
N ALA A 382 -15.71 32.04 37.18
CA ALA A 382 -16.98 32.78 37.23
C ALA A 382 -17.09 33.51 38.58
N GLY A 383 -16.18 34.45 38.78
CA GLY A 383 -16.01 35.18 40.00
C GLY A 383 -14.93 36.25 39.87
N ALA A 384 -14.90 37.16 40.83
CA ALA A 384 -13.89 38.20 40.85
C ALA A 384 -12.49 37.59 41.12
N LEU A 385 -11.52 38.04 40.39
CA LEU A 385 -10.11 37.73 40.59
C LEU A 385 -9.39 38.96 41.21
N ASN A 386 -8.62 38.72 42.23
CA ASN A 386 -7.65 39.73 42.66
C ASN A 386 -6.40 39.71 41.76
N ARG A 387 -5.50 40.71 41.93
CA ARG A 387 -4.31 40.84 41.10
C ARG A 387 -3.38 39.62 41.17
N ASN A 388 -3.19 39.04 42.36
CA ASN A 388 -2.32 37.88 42.55
C ASN A 388 -2.91 36.62 41.89
N GLU A 389 -4.19 36.40 42.00
CA GLU A 389 -4.91 35.29 41.36
C GLU A 389 -4.86 35.42 39.84
N ALA A 390 -5.09 36.62 39.30
CA ALA A 390 -4.96 36.90 37.88
C ALA A 390 -3.54 36.62 37.38
N SER A 391 -2.49 36.96 38.13
CA SER A 391 -1.09 36.68 37.75
C SER A 391 -0.79 35.18 37.76
N ARG A 392 -1.29 34.41 38.72
CA ARG A 392 -1.13 32.93 38.74
C ARG A 392 -1.88 32.26 37.60
N LEU A 393 -3.12 32.71 37.32
CA LEU A 393 -3.88 32.23 36.19
C LEU A 393 -3.20 32.55 34.86
N ASP A 394 -2.58 33.74 34.75
CA ASP A 394 -1.80 34.12 33.57
C ASP A 394 -0.60 33.19 33.36
N ALA A 395 0.13 32.82 34.42
CA ALA A 395 1.24 31.89 34.36
C ALA A 395 0.78 30.50 33.88
N PHE A 396 -0.33 30.00 34.39
CA PHE A 396 -0.94 28.75 33.95
C PHE A 396 -1.31 28.79 32.44
N ILE A 397 -1.89 29.89 31.98
CA ILE A 397 -2.26 30.05 30.58
C ILE A 397 -1.01 30.09 29.69
N GLN A 398 0.02 30.86 30.10
CA GLN A 398 1.28 30.97 29.36
C GLN A 398 1.99 29.62 29.20
N SER A 399 1.85 28.71 30.17
CA SER A 399 2.42 27.35 30.11
C SER A 399 1.57 26.33 29.27
N GLY A 400 0.48 26.77 28.63
CA GLY A 400 -0.33 25.91 27.77
C GLY A 400 -1.74 25.62 28.28
N GLY A 401 -2.07 26.07 29.49
CA GLY A 401 -3.42 25.91 30.07
C GLY A 401 -4.50 26.66 29.31
N THR A 402 -5.74 26.20 29.44
CA THR A 402 -6.93 26.89 28.87
C THR A 402 -7.76 27.49 29.99
N ALA A 403 -8.14 28.78 29.87
CA ALA A 403 -9.03 29.41 30.78
C ALA A 403 -10.34 29.81 30.10
N LEU A 404 -11.51 29.53 30.74
CA LEU A 404 -12.80 30.06 30.38
C LEU A 404 -13.23 31.04 31.46
N ILE A 405 -13.34 32.31 31.12
CA ILE A 405 -13.54 33.42 32.07
C ILE A 405 -14.89 34.08 31.83
N PHE A 406 -15.64 34.22 32.91
CA PHE A 406 -16.88 34.97 32.99
C PHE A 406 -16.75 36.11 33.98
N PRO A 407 -17.34 37.29 33.74
CA PRO A 407 -17.38 38.35 34.76
C PRO A 407 -18.22 37.93 35.97
N ASP A 408 -17.89 38.46 37.14
CA ASP A 408 -18.70 38.30 38.37
C ASP A 408 -19.95 39.23 38.30
N ASP A 409 -21.12 38.68 38.58
CA ASP A 409 -22.38 39.40 38.57
C ASP A 409 -22.63 40.27 39.82
N ARG A 410 -21.87 40.04 40.89
CA ARG A 410 -21.99 40.70 42.17
C ARG A 410 -21.12 41.95 42.28
N ILE A 411 -20.17 42.14 41.37
CA ILE A 411 -19.21 43.24 41.36
C ILE A 411 -19.46 44.09 40.12
N GLU A 412 -19.36 45.42 40.30
CA GLU A 412 -19.49 46.32 39.15
C GLU A 412 -18.44 45.97 38.08
N PRO A 413 -18.88 45.87 36.80
CA PRO A 413 -17.95 45.47 35.72
C PRO A 413 -16.70 46.30 35.62
N ALA A 414 -16.76 47.58 35.94
CA ALA A 414 -15.58 48.48 35.92
C ALA A 414 -14.50 48.10 36.93
N GLU A 415 -14.87 47.52 38.08
CA GLU A 415 -13.96 47.12 39.12
C GLU A 415 -13.16 45.86 38.77
N GLN A 416 -13.67 45.07 37.85
CA GLN A 416 -13.03 43.82 37.38
C GLN A 416 -11.96 44.09 36.30
N ILE A 417 -12.02 45.22 35.61
CA ILE A 417 -11.12 45.57 34.50
C ILE A 417 -9.64 45.45 34.85
N PRO A 418 -9.15 45.94 36.02
CA PRO A 418 -7.73 45.88 36.33
C PRO A 418 -7.16 44.44 36.39
N ALA A 419 -7.90 43.49 36.97
CA ALA A 419 -7.48 42.10 37.06
C ALA A 419 -7.56 41.39 35.70
N LEU A 420 -8.63 41.59 34.96
CA LEU A 420 -8.87 41.03 33.64
C LEU A 420 -7.88 41.57 32.59
N SER A 421 -7.46 42.85 32.75
CA SER A 421 -6.46 43.43 31.85
C SER A 421 -5.06 42.77 31.98
N LEU A 422 -4.71 42.24 33.18
CA LEU A 422 -3.47 41.47 33.36
C LEU A 422 -3.46 40.18 32.52
N LEU A 423 -4.62 39.64 32.26
CA LEU A 423 -4.77 38.47 31.42
C LEU A 423 -4.76 38.77 29.89
N GLY A 424 -4.55 40.04 29.52
CA GLY A 424 -4.50 40.47 28.13
C GLY A 424 -5.89 40.74 27.51
N LEU A 425 -6.92 40.86 28.32
CA LEU A 425 -8.32 41.14 27.88
C LEU A 425 -8.58 42.66 27.62
N ALA A 426 -7.58 43.49 27.62
CA ALA A 426 -7.70 44.93 27.33
C ALA A 426 -7.62 45.21 25.81
N PRO A 427 -8.28 46.27 25.30
CA PRO A 427 -9.15 47.16 26.06
C PRO A 427 -10.55 46.54 26.33
N MET A 428 -11.15 46.91 27.45
CA MET A 428 -12.46 46.44 27.88
C MET A 428 -13.47 47.61 27.97
N SER A 429 -14.73 47.32 27.69
CA SER A 429 -15.80 48.29 27.79
C SER A 429 -17.08 47.70 28.40
N VAL A 430 -17.76 48.51 29.19
CA VAL A 430 -19.08 48.16 29.79
C VAL A 430 -20.19 48.53 28.82
N GLN A 431 -21.01 47.54 28.44
CA GLN A 431 -22.22 47.74 27.65
C GLN A 431 -23.43 47.58 28.54
N SER A 432 -24.38 48.50 28.43
CA SER A 432 -25.66 48.45 29.18
C SER A 432 -26.81 48.56 28.21
N PHE A 433 -27.77 47.66 28.33
CA PHE A 433 -28.95 47.60 27.48
C PHE A 433 -30.22 47.79 28.30
N SER A 434 -31.25 48.37 27.69
CA SER A 434 -32.52 48.56 28.37
C SER A 434 -33.37 47.27 28.31
N GLU A 435 -34.28 47.11 29.22
CA GLU A 435 -35.24 45.99 29.21
C GLU A 435 -36.14 45.96 27.95
N ARG A 436 -36.39 47.13 27.34
CA ARG A 436 -37.12 47.22 26.08
C ARG A 436 -36.29 46.91 24.82
N SER A 437 -34.99 47.04 24.94
CA SER A 437 -34.04 46.73 23.86
C SER A 437 -32.84 46.01 24.47
N PRO A 438 -32.98 44.69 24.78
CA PRO A 438 -31.87 43.89 25.32
C PRO A 438 -30.81 43.67 24.25
N GLY A 439 -29.57 43.51 24.68
CA GLY A 439 -28.51 43.08 23.79
C GLY A 439 -28.76 41.66 23.29
N LEU A 440 -28.56 41.45 21.97
CA LEU A 440 -28.73 40.15 21.31
C LEU A 440 -27.42 39.73 20.65
N CYS A 441 -27.20 38.44 20.58
CA CYS A 441 -26.12 37.89 19.77
C CYS A 441 -26.44 38.05 18.28
N SER A 442 -25.47 38.45 17.46
CA SER A 442 -25.67 38.83 16.06
C SER A 442 -24.95 37.91 15.06
N GLY A 443 -24.00 37.11 15.51
CA GLY A 443 -23.25 36.21 14.62
C GLY A 443 -22.40 35.21 15.38
N VAL A 444 -22.14 34.03 14.76
CA VAL A 444 -21.31 32.97 15.30
C VAL A 444 -20.32 32.55 14.24
N ASP A 445 -19.05 32.48 14.57
CA ASP A 445 -17.98 31.88 13.70
C ASP A 445 -18.08 30.35 13.71
N ARG A 446 -19.01 29.82 12.89
CA ARG A 446 -19.25 28.35 12.80
C ARG A 446 -18.10 27.55 12.27
N GLN A 447 -17.10 28.16 11.60
CA GLN A 447 -15.93 27.49 11.08
C GLN A 447 -14.87 27.26 12.16
N HIS A 448 -14.99 27.95 13.28
CA HIS A 448 -14.06 27.81 14.39
C HIS A 448 -14.09 26.38 14.99
N PRO A 449 -12.92 25.76 15.29
CA PRO A 449 -12.86 24.40 15.83
C PRO A 449 -13.70 24.15 17.10
N LEU A 450 -13.88 25.17 17.93
CA LEU A 450 -14.70 25.10 19.15
C LEU A 450 -16.15 24.69 18.86
N PHE A 451 -16.69 25.09 17.70
CA PHE A 451 -18.08 24.81 17.33
C PHE A 451 -18.26 23.61 16.45
N ARG A 452 -17.17 22.85 16.19
CA ARG A 452 -17.24 21.67 15.36
C ARG A 452 -18.18 20.62 15.96
N GLY A 453 -19.25 20.32 15.26
CA GLY A 453 -20.29 19.38 15.71
C GLY A 453 -21.36 19.92 16.65
N VAL A 454 -21.22 21.15 17.13
CA VAL A 454 -22.25 21.80 17.99
C VAL A 454 -23.48 22.15 17.17
N PHE A 455 -23.32 22.62 15.94
CA PHE A 455 -24.42 23.07 15.06
C PHE A 455 -24.79 22.04 13.98
N LYS A 456 -24.59 20.74 14.20
CA LYS A 456 -25.00 19.70 13.26
C LYS A 456 -26.52 19.66 13.12
N GLY A 457 -27.03 19.79 11.87
CA GLY A 457 -28.45 19.69 11.55
C GLY A 457 -29.26 20.98 11.71
N LEU A 458 -28.63 22.08 12.12
CA LEU A 458 -29.28 23.39 12.10
C LEU A 458 -29.05 24.05 10.74
N GLU A 459 -30.11 24.16 9.92
CA GLU A 459 -30.07 24.89 8.66
C GLU A 459 -29.69 26.37 8.89
N MET A 460 -29.17 27.02 7.86
CA MET A 460 -28.54 28.37 7.91
C MET A 460 -29.40 29.50 8.43
N GLU A 461 -30.70 29.28 8.70
CA GLU A 461 -31.67 30.30 9.09
C GLU A 461 -32.20 30.19 10.51
N THR A 462 -31.51 29.49 11.43
CA THR A 462 -31.90 29.61 12.83
C THR A 462 -31.68 31.06 13.25
N SER A 463 -32.75 31.80 13.23
CA SER A 463 -32.79 33.17 13.74
C SER A 463 -32.24 33.13 15.16
N LEU A 464 -31.29 34.01 15.47
CA LEU A 464 -30.80 34.23 16.83
C LEU A 464 -31.92 34.77 17.76
N SER A 465 -33.22 34.55 17.41
CA SER A 465 -34.40 34.92 18.17
C SER A 465 -34.43 34.34 19.58
N ASP A 466 -33.77 33.17 19.77
CA ASP A 466 -33.65 32.52 21.07
C ASP A 466 -32.33 32.87 21.80
N SER A 467 -31.60 33.90 21.32
CA SER A 467 -30.39 34.33 22.00
C SER A 467 -30.73 34.91 23.40
N PRO A 468 -29.83 34.74 24.38
CA PRO A 468 -30.03 35.27 25.71
C PRO A 468 -30.24 36.80 25.66
N LYS A 469 -31.17 37.30 26.42
CA LYS A 469 -31.44 38.75 26.56
C LYS A 469 -30.42 39.35 27.52
N ILE A 470 -29.46 40.08 26.98
CA ILE A 470 -28.35 40.65 27.73
C ILE A 470 -28.75 42.05 28.25
N LYS A 471 -28.66 42.25 29.57
CA LYS A 471 -28.90 43.56 30.20
C LYS A 471 -27.61 44.35 30.39
N LYS A 472 -26.53 43.66 30.73
CA LYS A 472 -25.21 44.24 30.99
C LYS A 472 -24.13 43.30 30.52
N ALA A 473 -23.09 43.80 29.86
CA ALA A 473 -21.98 43.01 29.40
C ALA A 473 -20.65 43.75 29.59
N LEU A 474 -19.59 43.01 29.89
CA LEU A 474 -18.23 43.53 29.93
C LEU A 474 -17.48 42.96 28.73
N THR A 475 -17.42 43.74 27.65
CA THR A 475 -16.83 43.27 26.39
C THR A 475 -15.33 43.54 26.33
N ALA A 476 -14.55 42.60 25.77
CA ALA A 476 -13.13 42.72 25.44
C ALA A 476 -12.99 42.98 23.94
N SER A 477 -12.06 43.84 23.55
CA SER A 477 -11.82 44.22 22.16
C SER A 477 -10.54 43.54 21.58
N GLY A 478 -9.72 42.91 22.41
CA GLY A 478 -8.55 42.14 21.97
C GLY A 478 -8.92 40.69 21.70
N GLY A 479 -8.44 40.15 20.60
CA GLY A 479 -8.64 38.72 20.25
C GLY A 479 -9.63 38.47 19.11
N GLN A 480 -9.90 37.18 18.85
CA GLN A 480 -10.83 36.73 17.82
C GLN A 480 -12.24 36.63 18.43
N SER A 481 -13.21 37.37 17.85
CA SER A 481 -14.61 37.24 18.23
C SER A 481 -15.21 35.96 17.68
N LEU A 482 -15.62 35.05 18.54
CA LEU A 482 -16.23 33.77 18.18
C LEU A 482 -17.76 33.90 18.11
N ILE A 483 -18.34 34.69 19.00
CA ILE A 483 -19.78 35.06 18.99
C ILE A 483 -19.85 36.58 19.13
N GLN A 484 -20.52 37.21 18.17
CA GLN A 484 -20.70 38.63 18.17
C GLN A 484 -22.02 39.02 18.89
N MET A 485 -22.06 40.18 19.50
CA MET A 485 -23.24 40.77 20.06
C MET A 485 -23.32 42.27 19.69
N GLN A 486 -24.45 42.87 19.93
CA GLN A 486 -24.59 44.31 19.77
C GLN A 486 -23.63 45.04 20.74
N GLY A 487 -22.77 45.87 20.18
CA GLY A 487 -21.79 46.64 20.97
C GLY A 487 -20.47 45.90 21.30
N GLY A 488 -20.22 44.72 20.76
CA GLY A 488 -18.92 44.02 20.95
C GLY A 488 -18.98 42.52 20.75
N SER A 489 -18.05 41.81 21.36
CA SER A 489 -17.98 40.36 21.33
C SER A 489 -18.65 39.74 22.56
N PHE A 490 -19.52 38.75 22.34
CA PHE A 490 -20.11 37.92 23.41
C PHE A 490 -19.12 36.87 23.91
N LEU A 491 -18.43 36.20 22.96
CA LEU A 491 -17.39 35.20 23.26
C LEU A 491 -16.14 35.53 22.44
N THR A 492 -15.03 35.73 23.13
CA THR A 492 -13.72 36.08 22.53
C THR A 492 -12.68 35.02 22.84
N GLU A 493 -11.91 34.61 21.84
CA GLU A 493 -10.71 33.80 22.05
C GLU A 493 -9.45 34.68 21.98
N ILE A 494 -8.54 34.52 22.96
CA ILE A 494 -7.26 35.20 23.02
C ILE A 494 -6.20 34.13 23.22
N ARG A 495 -5.19 34.15 22.40
CA ARG A 495 -3.98 33.30 22.60
C ARG A 495 -2.98 34.03 23.45
N ARG A 496 -2.41 33.32 24.43
CA ARG A 496 -1.44 33.90 25.35
C ARG A 496 -0.37 32.87 25.73
N GLY A 497 0.85 33.10 25.30
CA GLY A 497 1.91 32.09 25.41
C GLY A 497 1.53 30.86 24.60
N GLU A 498 1.63 29.68 25.20
CA GLU A 498 1.22 28.40 24.59
C GLU A 498 -0.26 28.05 24.82
N GLY A 499 -0.95 28.80 25.70
CA GLY A 499 -2.34 28.55 26.05
C GLY A 499 -3.32 29.54 25.43
N LYS A 500 -4.57 29.50 25.92
CA LYS A 500 -5.65 30.33 25.41
C LYS A 500 -6.66 30.70 26.49
N ILE A 501 -7.31 31.84 26.26
CA ILE A 501 -8.41 32.32 27.04
C ILE A 501 -9.67 32.34 26.16
N LEU A 502 -10.76 31.79 26.66
CA LEU A 502 -12.11 32.00 26.17
C LEU A 502 -12.78 32.93 27.16
N TYR A 503 -13.12 34.13 26.70
CA TYR A 503 -13.75 35.14 27.54
C TYR A 503 -15.20 35.33 27.10
N CYS A 504 -16.13 35.12 28.02
CA CYS A 504 -17.57 35.43 27.84
C CYS A 504 -17.86 36.78 28.45
N ALA A 505 -18.58 37.66 27.73
CA ALA A 505 -18.84 39.02 28.18
C ALA A 505 -19.95 39.13 29.24
N VAL A 506 -20.63 38.02 29.58
CA VAL A 506 -21.74 37.96 30.53
C VAL A 506 -21.50 36.85 31.56
N PRO A 507 -21.99 36.99 32.80
CA PRO A 507 -21.90 35.92 33.79
C PRO A 507 -22.75 34.70 33.41
N PRO A 508 -22.42 33.50 33.90
CA PRO A 508 -23.21 32.29 33.69
C PRO A 508 -24.34 32.24 34.70
N SER A 509 -25.48 32.90 34.40
CA SER A 509 -26.62 32.99 35.30
C SER A 509 -27.95 32.84 34.58
#